data_8443053774860066fdfaf87be91b71dd
#
_entry.id   8443053774860066fdfaf87be91b71dd
#
_cell.length_a   1.000
_cell.length_b   1.000
_cell.length_c   1.000
_cell.angle_alpha   90.00
_cell.angle_beta   90.00
_cell.angle_gamma   90.00
#
_symmetry.space_group_name_H-M   'P 1'
#
loop_
_entity.id
_entity.type
_entity.pdbx_description
1 polymer ?
#
loop_
_entity_poly.entity_id
_entity_poly.type
_entity_poly.pdbx_seq_one_letter_code
_entity_poly.pdbx_strand_id
1 'polypeptide(L)'
;KTKKNKNMSRSVFDGSDNVTILPVKDNQFGDAAYFEVEDSSEDYRKIYILKDNDFNNELLTLKNEFGNNVEDRYRDWDDGRSSVKVKGVESWTNGGYIIAFEWRDYNSWTGETSSRWEVTQVNDNGVINFSTSDWDNLAEYELIFNEDLDENGAIGPKYNILNSDTTGDGIAIDEDNNVYIKNNSSQSHIKITDEWGNSLNWLYEEWDNGSTKVQAAESLAEGGYIIAIKRENTDWWTGQTNVDWETVQVNDSGVINWSTSEWNNLAKREELFNQDLDNNGAIGPKYIQLASDKVGDSLFVDEDNNIFILKDNNSSNNYLEIIDEWGNSQSGWYNEWDGGSTKVQAVEAIEDGGYILAVKHENSDWWTGQTNVDWETVQLNDRGVINWSTSEWNNLAKREELFNQDVDINGSIGPKRIKINKDTYGDAIYVDEENYVSILIDDNLNNEFIEIKNEWG
;
A
#
# COMPACT_ATOMS: atom_id res chain seq x y z
N LYS A 1 47.52 8.10 19.57
CA LYS A 1 48.69 7.41 18.94
C LYS A 1 48.16 6.54 17.86
N THR A 2 48.10 7.09 16.66
CA THR A 2 47.72 6.37 15.41
C THR A 2 48.87 5.43 15.08
N LYS A 3 48.62 4.09 15.23
CA LYS A 3 49.50 3.08 14.63
C LYS A 3 49.33 3.18 13.12
N LYS A 4 50.37 3.63 12.41
CA LYS A 4 50.50 3.39 10.98
C LYS A 4 50.69 1.89 10.79
N ASN A 5 49.66 1.21 10.31
CA ASN A 5 49.80 -0.17 9.80
C ASN A 5 50.73 -0.09 8.59
N LYS A 6 51.90 -0.71 8.73
CA LYS A 6 52.79 -0.94 7.59
C LYS A 6 52.17 -2.14 6.84
N ASN A 7 51.70 -1.92 5.63
CA ASN A 7 51.48 -3.02 4.67
C ASN A 7 52.81 -3.77 4.53
N MET A 8 52.95 -4.89 5.23
CA MET A 8 54.14 -5.74 5.09
C MET A 8 53.89 -6.68 3.91
N SER A 9 54.63 -6.42 2.81
CA SER A 9 54.79 -7.45 1.77
C SER A 9 55.51 -8.64 2.35
N ARG A 10 55.05 -9.85 2.02
CA ARG A 10 55.70 -11.11 2.40
C ARG A 10 56.10 -11.88 1.14
N SER A 11 57.30 -12.48 1.15
CA SER A 11 57.69 -13.48 0.16
C SER A 11 57.22 -14.85 0.68
N VAL A 12 56.42 -15.52 -0.14
CA VAL A 12 55.88 -16.87 0.16
C VAL A 12 56.23 -17.79 -1.01
N PHE A 13 56.41 -19.07 -0.71
CA PHE A 13 56.71 -20.06 -1.73
C PHE A 13 55.39 -20.60 -2.34
N ASP A 14 55.16 -20.34 -3.63
CA ASP A 14 54.06 -20.91 -4.41
C ASP A 14 54.63 -22.06 -5.27
N GLY A 15 54.82 -23.21 -4.64
CA GLY A 15 55.15 -24.46 -5.32
C GLY A 15 56.35 -24.50 -6.28
N SER A 16 56.74 -23.42 -6.91
CA SER A 16 57.88 -23.29 -7.82
C SER A 16 58.69 -22.01 -7.68
N ASP A 17 58.10 -20.89 -7.24
CA ASP A 17 58.73 -19.58 -7.17
C ASP A 17 58.45 -18.83 -5.87
N ASN A 18 59.35 -17.91 -5.49
CA ASN A 18 59.12 -16.96 -4.40
C ASN A 18 58.28 -15.80 -4.91
N VAL A 19 57.01 -15.77 -4.55
CA VAL A 19 56.10 -14.67 -4.88
C VAL A 19 55.99 -13.69 -3.73
N THR A 20 55.89 -12.39 -4.06
CA THR A 20 55.59 -11.36 -3.06
C THR A 20 54.09 -11.12 -3.05
N ILE A 21 53.45 -11.30 -1.92
CA ILE A 21 52.04 -11.10 -1.73
C ILE A 21 51.75 -9.94 -0.77
N LEU A 22 50.65 -9.21 -1.03
CA LEU A 22 50.14 -8.16 -0.14
C LEU A 22 48.75 -8.54 0.33
N PRO A 23 48.39 -8.25 1.58
CA PRO A 23 47.03 -8.47 2.04
C PRO A 23 46.08 -7.50 1.32
N VAL A 24 44.92 -8.01 0.96
CA VAL A 24 43.82 -7.20 0.42
C VAL A 24 43.26 -6.29 1.50
N LYS A 25 43.06 -6.83 2.68
CA LYS A 25 42.64 -6.13 3.90
C LYS A 25 43.22 -6.82 5.12
N ASP A 26 43.46 -6.06 6.18
CA ASP A 26 44.02 -6.58 7.46
C ASP A 26 42.85 -7.12 8.30
N ASN A 27 42.37 -8.34 8.00
CA ASN A 27 41.30 -8.98 8.77
C ASN A 27 41.82 -9.35 10.16
N GLN A 28 41.13 -8.90 11.19
CA GLN A 28 41.53 -9.21 12.58
C GLN A 28 41.13 -10.62 13.03
N PHE A 29 40.15 -11.23 12.34
CA PHE A 29 39.57 -12.52 12.72
C PHE A 29 39.09 -13.26 11.46
N GLY A 30 39.75 -14.31 11.02
CA GLY A 30 39.26 -15.17 9.97
C GLY A 30 40.26 -15.40 8.82
N ASP A 31 39.72 -15.90 7.71
CA ASP A 31 40.49 -16.17 6.49
C ASP A 31 40.88 -14.87 5.80
N ALA A 32 42.01 -14.85 5.10
CA ALA A 32 42.52 -13.65 4.46
C ALA A 32 42.75 -13.85 2.97
N ALA A 33 42.46 -12.81 2.19
CA ALA A 33 42.79 -12.75 0.78
C ALA A 33 44.08 -11.95 0.57
N TYR A 34 44.90 -12.44 -0.34
CA TYR A 34 46.17 -11.84 -0.75
C TYR A 34 46.22 -11.73 -2.26
N PHE A 35 46.96 -10.77 -2.77
CA PHE A 35 47.25 -10.66 -4.21
C PHE A 35 48.74 -10.68 -4.45
N GLU A 36 49.13 -11.20 -5.61
CA GLU A 36 50.52 -11.23 -6.06
C GLU A 36 51.00 -9.84 -6.49
N VAL A 37 52.21 -9.48 -6.06
CA VAL A 37 52.88 -8.25 -6.52
C VAL A 37 53.86 -8.65 -7.60
N GLU A 38 53.53 -8.47 -8.86
CA GLU A 38 54.46 -8.58 -9.98
C GLU A 38 55.16 -7.25 -10.24
N ASP A 39 56.46 -7.35 -10.64
CA ASP A 39 57.28 -6.20 -11.01
C ASP A 39 56.94 -5.60 -12.39
N SER A 40 55.85 -6.09 -13.01
CA SER A 40 55.40 -5.71 -14.33
C SER A 40 54.15 -4.84 -14.35
N SER A 41 54.06 -3.99 -15.35
CA SER A 41 52.99 -3.03 -15.58
C SER A 41 51.61 -3.63 -15.95
N GLU A 42 51.36 -4.87 -15.59
CA GLU A 42 50.06 -5.53 -15.91
C GLU A 42 49.08 -5.33 -14.77
N ASP A 43 47.87 -4.92 -15.12
CA ASP A 43 46.77 -4.58 -14.19
C ASP A 43 46.08 -5.82 -13.60
N TYR A 44 46.51 -7.03 -14.01
CA TYR A 44 45.94 -8.32 -13.61
C TYR A 44 46.78 -9.01 -12.54
N ARG A 45 46.15 -9.43 -11.44
CA ARG A 45 46.85 -10.01 -10.32
C ARG A 45 46.21 -11.33 -9.86
N LYS A 46 47.03 -12.34 -9.58
CA LYS A 46 46.55 -13.58 -8.97
C LYS A 46 46.07 -13.32 -7.54
N ILE A 47 45.01 -14.02 -7.19
CA ILE A 47 44.38 -13.93 -5.87
C ILE A 47 44.63 -15.24 -5.14
N TYR A 48 44.99 -15.13 -3.87
CA TYR A 48 45.22 -16.25 -2.98
C TYR A 48 44.35 -16.14 -1.74
N ILE A 49 43.88 -17.28 -1.25
CA ILE A 49 43.19 -17.40 0.03
C ILE A 49 44.14 -18.06 1.02
N LEU A 50 44.26 -17.48 2.20
CA LEU A 50 45.04 -18.03 3.32
C LEU A 50 44.10 -18.32 4.47
N LYS A 51 43.94 -19.59 4.78
CA LYS A 51 43.05 -20.04 5.86
C LYS A 51 43.53 -19.56 7.21
N ASP A 52 42.60 -19.09 8.05
CA ASP A 52 42.86 -18.60 9.42
C ASP A 52 43.94 -17.50 9.47
N ASN A 53 44.25 -16.86 8.32
CA ASN A 53 45.35 -15.91 8.17
C ASN A 53 46.70 -16.45 8.75
N ASP A 54 46.86 -17.78 8.75
CA ASP A 54 48.05 -18.46 9.28
C ASP A 54 48.96 -18.92 8.15
N PHE A 55 50.14 -18.31 8.03
CA PHE A 55 51.14 -18.63 7.03
C PHE A 55 51.81 -20.05 7.21
N ASN A 56 51.41 -20.79 8.20
CA ASN A 56 51.72 -22.24 8.26
C ASN A 56 50.75 -23.06 7.39
N ASN A 57 49.61 -22.47 6.99
CA ASN A 57 48.68 -23.08 6.05
C ASN A 57 49.15 -22.82 4.61
N GLU A 58 48.71 -23.69 3.70
CA GLU A 58 49.01 -23.57 2.27
C GLU A 58 48.19 -22.42 1.67
N LEU A 59 48.82 -21.62 0.79
CA LEU A 59 48.16 -20.61 -0.02
C LEU A 59 47.33 -21.28 -1.09
N LEU A 60 46.04 -20.99 -1.09
CA LEU A 60 45.11 -21.53 -2.05
C LEU A 60 44.89 -20.52 -3.19
N THR A 61 45.38 -20.86 -4.40
CA THR A 61 45.18 -19.98 -5.57
C THR A 61 43.75 -20.00 -6.04
N LEU A 62 43.17 -18.82 -6.24
CA LEU A 62 41.81 -18.66 -6.77
C LEU A 62 41.76 -18.97 -8.26
N LYS A 63 40.87 -19.88 -8.69
CA LYS A 63 40.74 -20.38 -10.06
C LYS A 63 39.29 -20.39 -10.53
N ASN A 64 39.10 -20.34 -11.84
CA ASN A 64 37.79 -20.62 -12.43
C ASN A 64 37.56 -22.13 -12.59
N GLU A 65 36.37 -22.53 -13.03
CA GLU A 65 36.00 -23.94 -13.26
C GLU A 65 36.86 -24.68 -14.28
N PHE A 66 37.61 -23.96 -15.14
CA PHE A 66 38.54 -24.52 -16.10
C PHE A 66 39.97 -24.65 -15.54
N GLY A 67 40.18 -24.28 -14.28
CA GLY A 67 41.47 -24.32 -13.60
C GLY A 67 42.42 -23.16 -13.92
N ASN A 68 41.94 -22.13 -14.62
CA ASN A 68 42.71 -20.92 -14.91
C ASN A 68 42.62 -19.96 -13.71
N ASN A 69 43.70 -19.22 -13.44
CA ASN A 69 43.67 -18.17 -12.44
C ASN A 69 42.62 -17.13 -12.74
N VAL A 70 42.01 -16.57 -11.69
CA VAL A 70 40.95 -15.53 -11.81
C VAL A 70 41.55 -14.15 -11.62
N GLU A 71 42.41 -13.76 -12.56
CA GLU A 71 43.18 -12.50 -12.50
C GLU A 71 42.30 -11.29 -12.81
N ASP A 72 41.21 -11.50 -13.55
CA ASP A 72 40.24 -10.46 -13.90
C ASP A 72 39.40 -9.97 -12.71
N ARG A 73 39.46 -10.60 -11.58
CA ARG A 73 38.75 -10.23 -10.34
C ARG A 73 39.59 -9.36 -9.37
N TYR A 74 40.79 -8.93 -9.81
CA TYR A 74 41.58 -7.94 -9.07
C TYR A 74 42.34 -7.07 -10.07
N ARG A 75 41.70 -6.00 -10.55
CA ARG A 75 42.27 -5.08 -11.53
C ARG A 75 41.67 -3.68 -11.42
N ASP A 76 42.44 -2.71 -11.91
CA ASP A 76 41.98 -1.36 -12.12
C ASP A 76 41.96 -1.04 -13.63
N TRP A 77 41.04 -0.19 -14.09
CA TRP A 77 40.99 0.33 -15.46
C TRP A 77 40.53 1.80 -15.45
N ASP A 78 40.46 2.47 -16.59
CA ASP A 78 40.12 3.89 -16.69
C ASP A 78 40.98 4.79 -15.79
N ASP A 79 42.31 4.58 -15.80
CA ASP A 79 43.27 5.30 -14.95
C ASP A 79 42.96 5.15 -13.45
N GLY A 80 42.48 3.97 -13.04
CA GLY A 80 42.16 3.64 -11.65
C GLY A 80 40.81 4.17 -11.16
N ARG A 81 39.99 4.72 -12.08
CA ARG A 81 38.62 5.18 -11.72
C ARG A 81 37.60 4.07 -11.64
N SER A 82 37.82 3.01 -12.43
CA SER A 82 37.05 1.77 -12.38
C SER A 82 37.91 0.63 -11.85
N SER A 83 37.31 -0.30 -11.12
CA SER A 83 38.06 -1.42 -10.53
C SER A 83 37.15 -2.60 -10.18
N VAL A 84 37.76 -3.78 -10.07
CA VAL A 84 37.20 -4.90 -9.33
C VAL A 84 38.23 -5.37 -8.30
N LYS A 85 37.79 -5.57 -7.05
CA LYS A 85 38.68 -5.92 -5.93
C LYS A 85 38.01 -6.89 -4.98
N VAL A 86 38.76 -7.88 -4.50
CA VAL A 86 38.36 -8.69 -3.36
C VAL A 86 38.26 -7.78 -2.13
N LYS A 87 37.20 -7.93 -1.35
CA LYS A 87 36.98 -7.18 -0.12
C LYS A 87 36.84 -8.05 1.12
N GLY A 88 36.37 -9.27 0.95
CA GLY A 88 36.22 -10.22 2.05
C GLY A 88 36.37 -11.66 1.58
N VAL A 89 36.83 -12.51 2.46
CA VAL A 89 36.86 -13.96 2.33
C VAL A 89 36.62 -14.58 3.69
N GLU A 90 35.82 -15.63 3.73
CA GLU A 90 35.52 -16.35 4.97
C GLU A 90 35.24 -17.83 4.66
N SER A 91 35.52 -18.71 5.60
CA SER A 91 35.20 -20.12 5.50
C SER A 91 33.71 -20.37 5.45
N TRP A 92 33.24 -21.17 4.50
CA TRP A 92 31.82 -21.48 4.34
C TRP A 92 31.42 -22.71 5.16
N THR A 93 30.28 -22.67 5.82
CA THR A 93 29.83 -23.76 6.72
C THR A 93 29.64 -25.10 6.02
N ASN A 94 29.42 -25.13 4.72
CA ASN A 94 29.24 -26.31 3.90
C ASN A 94 30.55 -26.79 3.23
N GLY A 95 31.71 -26.24 3.61
CA GLY A 95 33.03 -26.49 3.02
C GLY A 95 33.41 -25.45 1.97
N GLY A 96 34.70 -25.20 1.81
CA GLY A 96 35.25 -24.14 0.99
C GLY A 96 35.14 -22.77 1.62
N TYR A 97 35.00 -21.76 0.79
CA TYR A 97 35.01 -20.36 1.19
C TYR A 97 33.88 -19.59 0.51
N ILE A 98 33.51 -18.43 1.10
CA ILE A 98 32.72 -17.38 0.47
C ILE A 98 33.62 -16.16 0.25
N ILE A 99 33.50 -15.50 -0.89
CA ILE A 99 34.33 -14.36 -1.27
C ILE A 99 33.47 -13.23 -1.79
N ALA A 100 33.78 -12.01 -1.37
CA ALA A 100 33.10 -10.79 -1.80
C ALA A 100 34.00 -9.93 -2.70
N PHE A 101 33.47 -9.48 -3.83
CA PHE A 101 34.10 -8.57 -4.76
C PHE A 101 33.35 -7.26 -4.82
N GLU A 102 34.06 -6.14 -4.75
CA GLU A 102 33.53 -4.81 -5.08
C GLU A 102 33.87 -4.49 -6.54
N TRP A 103 32.84 -4.19 -7.31
CA TRP A 103 32.94 -3.68 -8.68
C TRP A 103 32.68 -2.18 -8.65
N ARG A 104 33.63 -1.39 -9.09
CA ARG A 104 33.52 0.06 -9.25
C ARG A 104 33.49 0.42 -10.71
N ASP A 105 32.45 1.10 -11.15
CA ASP A 105 32.31 1.60 -12.52
C ASP A 105 32.22 3.12 -12.51
N TYR A 106 33.12 3.77 -13.23
CA TYR A 106 33.13 5.22 -13.43
C TYR A 106 32.42 5.59 -14.72
N ASN A 107 31.38 6.41 -14.60
CA ASN A 107 30.68 6.97 -15.75
C ASN A 107 31.37 8.27 -16.19
N SER A 108 32.06 8.24 -17.33
CA SER A 108 32.78 9.42 -17.85
C SER A 108 31.85 10.55 -18.32
N TRP A 109 30.55 10.31 -18.52
CA TRP A 109 29.59 11.33 -18.95
C TRP A 109 29.03 12.11 -17.75
N THR A 110 28.73 11.44 -16.65
CA THR A 110 28.18 12.06 -15.45
C THR A 110 29.27 12.45 -14.46
N GLY A 111 30.43 11.82 -14.52
CA GLY A 111 31.50 11.96 -13.53
C GLY A 111 31.26 11.18 -12.25
N GLU A 112 30.22 10.35 -12.20
CA GLU A 112 29.85 9.56 -11.04
C GLU A 112 30.52 8.20 -11.04
N THR A 113 30.77 7.67 -9.84
CA THR A 113 31.25 6.29 -9.64
C THR A 113 30.15 5.52 -8.91
N SER A 114 29.75 4.39 -9.48
CA SER A 114 28.85 3.44 -8.83
C SER A 114 29.65 2.22 -8.35
N SER A 115 29.26 1.66 -7.22
CA SER A 115 29.75 0.37 -6.72
C SER A 115 28.62 -0.64 -6.74
N ARG A 116 28.96 -1.89 -7.11
CA ARG A 116 28.09 -3.05 -6.97
C ARG A 116 28.90 -4.20 -6.43
N TRP A 117 28.23 -5.15 -5.84
CA TRP A 117 28.86 -6.23 -5.11
C TRP A 117 28.51 -7.58 -5.73
N GLU A 118 29.51 -8.48 -5.76
CA GLU A 118 29.34 -9.87 -6.13
C GLU A 118 29.85 -10.73 -4.97
N VAL A 119 28.99 -11.61 -4.46
CA VAL A 119 29.37 -12.61 -3.46
C VAL A 119 29.23 -13.99 -4.07
N THR A 120 30.25 -14.82 -3.97
CA THR A 120 30.25 -16.15 -4.60
C THR A 120 30.97 -17.18 -3.74
N GLN A 121 30.67 -18.45 -3.97
CA GLN A 121 31.32 -19.55 -3.26
C GLN A 121 32.59 -20.04 -4.00
N VAL A 122 33.55 -20.46 -3.21
CA VAL A 122 34.79 -21.05 -3.63
C VAL A 122 34.94 -22.42 -2.96
N ASN A 123 35.24 -23.47 -3.70
CA ASN A 123 35.43 -24.80 -3.11
C ASN A 123 36.79 -24.92 -2.39
N ASP A 124 37.02 -26.06 -1.67
CA ASP A 124 38.26 -26.36 -0.94
C ASP A 124 39.52 -26.37 -1.84
N ASN A 125 39.37 -26.42 -3.17
CA ASN A 125 40.48 -26.39 -4.10
C ASN A 125 40.74 -25.02 -4.72
N GLY A 126 40.06 -23.97 -4.22
CA GLY A 126 40.17 -22.58 -4.72
C GLY A 126 39.39 -22.30 -6.01
N VAL A 127 38.47 -23.17 -6.40
CA VAL A 127 37.69 -22.96 -7.64
C VAL A 127 36.42 -22.22 -7.32
N ILE A 128 36.25 -21.07 -7.98
CA ILE A 128 35.02 -20.25 -7.88
C ILE A 128 33.85 -20.98 -8.54
N ASN A 129 32.72 -20.97 -7.88
CA ASN A 129 31.45 -21.42 -8.46
C ASN A 129 30.60 -20.20 -8.89
N PHE A 130 30.77 -19.76 -10.14
CA PHE A 130 30.02 -18.60 -10.65
C PHE A 130 28.50 -18.81 -10.72
N SER A 131 28.02 -20.06 -10.65
CA SER A 131 26.56 -20.31 -10.56
C SER A 131 25.96 -19.93 -9.21
N THR A 132 26.80 -19.68 -8.21
CA THR A 132 26.40 -19.22 -6.88
C THR A 132 26.64 -17.73 -6.68
N SER A 133 27.05 -17.00 -7.73
CA SER A 133 27.23 -15.54 -7.64
C SER A 133 25.90 -14.87 -7.33
N ASP A 134 25.89 -14.14 -6.22
CA ASP A 134 24.80 -13.31 -5.77
C ASP A 134 25.24 -11.85 -5.91
N TRP A 135 24.41 -11.05 -6.56
CA TRP A 135 24.71 -9.65 -6.87
C TRP A 135 23.85 -8.71 -6.04
N ASP A 136 24.50 -7.67 -5.53
CA ASP A 136 23.83 -6.57 -4.83
C ASP A 136 23.05 -7.01 -3.57
N ASN A 137 23.56 -8.05 -2.87
CA ASN A 137 22.99 -8.58 -1.62
C ASN A 137 24.04 -8.69 -0.52
N LEU A 138 25.05 -7.78 -0.56
CA LEU A 138 26.21 -7.83 0.33
C LEU A 138 25.84 -7.85 1.82
N ALA A 139 24.87 -7.00 2.19
CA ALA A 139 24.50 -6.80 3.58
C ALA A 139 24.14 -8.11 4.32
N GLU A 140 23.45 -9.04 3.66
CA GLU A 140 23.15 -10.35 4.26
C GLU A 140 24.42 -11.20 4.49
N TYR A 141 25.41 -11.04 3.61
CA TYR A 141 26.66 -11.76 3.68
C TYR A 141 27.67 -11.17 4.67
N GLU A 142 27.60 -9.87 4.97
CA GLU A 142 28.44 -9.23 5.96
C GLU A 142 28.36 -9.87 7.35
N LEU A 143 27.19 -10.41 7.69
CA LEU A 143 27.00 -11.19 8.92
C LEU A 143 27.88 -12.44 8.93
N ILE A 144 28.19 -13.03 7.75
CA ILE A 144 29.07 -14.21 7.61
C ILE A 144 30.52 -13.75 7.70
N PHE A 145 30.87 -12.66 7.00
CA PHE A 145 32.21 -12.07 7.06
C PHE A 145 32.51 -11.45 8.43
N ASN A 146 31.48 -11.16 9.23
CA ASN A 146 31.57 -10.41 10.48
C ASN A 146 32.32 -9.09 10.31
N GLU A 147 32.13 -8.43 9.19
CA GLU A 147 32.81 -7.21 8.79
C GLU A 147 31.91 -6.29 7.98
N ASP A 148 31.99 -4.98 8.24
CA ASP A 148 31.36 -3.91 7.46
C ASP A 148 32.21 -3.70 6.18
N LEU A 149 31.82 -4.39 5.09
CA LEU A 149 32.60 -4.43 3.84
C LEU A 149 32.35 -3.22 2.95
N ASP A 150 31.15 -2.66 2.97
CA ASP A 150 30.76 -1.49 2.21
C ASP A 150 31.03 -0.17 2.95
N GLU A 151 31.47 -0.26 4.21
CA GLU A 151 31.81 0.88 5.09
C GLU A 151 30.59 1.77 5.39
N ASN A 152 29.35 1.21 5.37
CA ASN A 152 28.11 1.92 5.67
C ASN A 152 27.91 2.20 7.17
N GLY A 153 28.73 1.60 8.05
CA GLY A 153 28.72 1.74 9.50
C GLY A 153 27.89 0.70 10.24
N ALA A 154 27.47 -0.37 9.55
CA ALA A 154 26.81 -1.53 10.12
C ALA A 154 27.49 -2.81 9.66
N ILE A 155 27.38 -3.92 10.40
CA ILE A 155 27.67 -5.26 9.93
C ILE A 155 26.32 -5.92 9.65
N GLY A 156 26.07 -6.27 8.41
CA GLY A 156 24.77 -6.71 7.96
C GLY A 156 23.83 -5.56 7.56
N PRO A 157 22.57 -5.84 7.23
CA PRO A 157 21.67 -4.84 6.71
C PRO A 157 21.52 -3.63 7.63
N LYS A 158 21.76 -2.46 7.10
CA LYS A 158 21.57 -1.19 7.81
C LYS A 158 20.13 -0.73 7.63
N TYR A 159 19.34 -0.98 8.64
CA TYR A 159 17.93 -0.68 8.59
C TYR A 159 17.63 0.80 8.77
N ASN A 160 16.90 1.36 7.82
CA ASN A 160 16.22 2.65 7.95
C ASN A 160 14.75 2.38 8.29
N ILE A 161 14.32 2.78 9.49
CA ILE A 161 12.94 2.61 9.94
C ILE A 161 12.10 3.71 9.31
N LEU A 162 11.13 3.34 8.49
CA LEU A 162 10.25 4.25 7.76
C LEU A 162 9.08 4.70 8.61
N ASN A 163 8.45 3.74 9.28
CA ASN A 163 7.31 3.98 10.15
C ASN A 163 7.38 3.02 11.33
N SER A 164 7.05 3.51 12.51
CA SER A 164 6.83 2.69 13.69
C SER A 164 5.63 3.29 14.41
N ASP A 165 4.60 2.52 14.60
CA ASP A 165 3.53 2.95 15.47
C ASP A 165 3.95 2.82 16.95
N THR A 166 3.11 3.34 17.84
CA THR A 166 3.38 3.32 19.30
C THR A 166 3.13 1.96 19.95
N THR A 167 2.49 1.05 19.25
CA THR A 167 2.01 -0.24 19.77
C THR A 167 2.28 -1.43 18.87
N GLY A 168 2.63 -1.20 17.61
CA GLY A 168 2.68 -2.20 16.56
C GLY A 168 4.05 -2.48 15.97
N ASP A 169 4.01 -3.21 14.91
CA ASP A 169 5.17 -3.57 14.13
C ASP A 169 5.51 -2.42 13.15
N GLY A 170 6.79 -2.27 12.82
CA GLY A 170 7.25 -1.20 11.95
C GLY A 170 7.64 -1.72 10.56
N ILE A 171 7.81 -0.80 9.64
CA ILE A 171 8.45 -1.05 8.35
C ILE A 171 9.85 -0.48 8.36
N ALA A 172 10.80 -1.26 7.89
CA ALA A 172 12.17 -0.84 7.66
C ALA A 172 12.60 -1.22 6.24
N ILE A 173 13.57 -0.48 5.71
CA ILE A 173 14.27 -0.82 4.47
C ILE A 173 15.76 -0.90 4.76
N ASP A 174 16.46 -1.73 4.02
CA ASP A 174 17.91 -1.72 3.99
C ASP A 174 18.44 -0.77 2.88
N GLU A 175 19.74 -0.75 2.68
CA GLU A 175 20.44 0.05 1.68
C GLU A 175 20.10 -0.32 0.23
N ASP A 176 19.61 -1.54 0.00
CA ASP A 176 19.20 -2.06 -1.30
C ASP A 176 17.68 -1.92 -1.55
N ASN A 177 16.99 -1.18 -0.67
CA ASN A 177 15.53 -1.01 -0.65
C ASN A 177 14.75 -2.32 -0.46
N ASN A 178 15.39 -3.37 0.08
CA ASN A 178 14.61 -4.52 0.53
C ASN A 178 13.74 -4.12 1.71
N VAL A 179 12.49 -4.56 1.69
CA VAL A 179 11.51 -4.19 2.71
C VAL A 179 11.45 -5.25 3.81
N TYR A 180 11.44 -4.79 5.04
CA TYR A 180 11.37 -5.63 6.24
C TYR A 180 10.22 -5.21 7.15
N ILE A 181 9.61 -6.19 7.78
CA ILE A 181 8.74 -5.98 8.94
C ILE A 181 9.63 -6.00 10.18
N LYS A 182 9.63 -4.91 10.93
CA LYS A 182 10.27 -4.84 12.23
C LYS A 182 9.29 -5.30 13.29
N ASN A 183 9.50 -6.50 13.83
CA ASN A 183 8.68 -7.02 14.91
C ASN A 183 9.08 -6.38 16.24
N ASN A 184 8.18 -5.62 16.85
CA ASN A 184 8.44 -4.92 18.11
C ASN A 184 8.69 -5.86 19.29
N SER A 185 8.06 -7.02 19.30
CA SER A 185 8.17 -7.98 20.42
C SER A 185 9.51 -8.68 20.45
N SER A 186 10.04 -9.08 19.29
CA SER A 186 11.32 -9.79 19.15
C SER A 186 12.49 -8.90 18.77
N GLN A 187 12.22 -7.64 18.35
CA GLN A 187 13.20 -6.71 17.78
C GLN A 187 13.88 -7.28 16.52
N SER A 188 13.29 -8.30 15.91
CA SER A 188 13.78 -8.91 14.68
C SER A 188 13.25 -8.17 13.45
N HIS A 189 14.00 -8.25 12.37
CA HIS A 189 13.59 -7.79 11.06
C HIS A 189 13.26 -9.01 10.19
N ILE A 190 12.07 -9.05 9.61
CA ILE A 190 11.58 -10.13 8.77
C ILE A 190 11.52 -9.59 7.35
N LYS A 191 12.37 -10.11 6.46
CA LYS A 191 12.42 -9.68 5.04
C LYS A 191 11.14 -10.07 4.32
N ILE A 192 10.55 -9.15 3.58
CA ILE A 192 9.39 -9.44 2.74
C ILE A 192 9.89 -10.02 1.41
N THR A 193 9.38 -11.21 1.06
CA THR A 193 9.77 -11.95 -0.14
C THR A 193 8.55 -12.49 -0.89
N ASP A 194 8.76 -12.89 -2.14
CA ASP A 194 7.79 -13.69 -2.89
C ASP A 194 7.82 -15.17 -2.45
N GLU A 195 6.99 -16.00 -3.07
CA GLU A 195 6.90 -17.45 -2.79
C GLU A 195 8.16 -18.23 -3.17
N TRP A 196 9.05 -17.64 -3.99
CA TRP A 196 10.34 -18.23 -4.37
C TRP A 196 11.51 -17.73 -3.54
N GLY A 197 11.25 -16.81 -2.58
CA GLY A 197 12.26 -16.20 -1.72
C GLY A 197 12.99 -15.00 -2.34
N ASN A 198 12.50 -14.47 -3.47
CA ASN A 198 13.09 -13.27 -4.06
C ASN A 198 12.67 -12.04 -3.27
N SER A 199 13.59 -11.09 -3.14
CA SER A 199 13.33 -9.78 -2.55
C SER A 199 12.33 -8.97 -3.38
N LEU A 200 11.50 -8.19 -2.73
CA LEU A 200 10.47 -7.34 -3.35
C LEU A 200 10.83 -5.86 -3.16
N ASN A 201 12.03 -5.45 -3.63
CA ASN A 201 12.53 -4.07 -3.50
C ASN A 201 11.62 -3.04 -4.20
N TRP A 202 10.86 -3.44 -5.23
CA TRP A 202 9.85 -2.59 -5.87
C TRP A 202 8.70 -2.18 -4.93
N LEU A 203 8.54 -2.81 -3.78
CA LEU A 203 7.62 -2.37 -2.73
C LEU A 203 8.06 -1.06 -2.06
N TYR A 204 9.28 -0.60 -2.33
CA TYR A 204 9.78 0.70 -1.93
C TYR A 204 10.61 1.30 -3.06
N GLU A 205 9.93 1.86 -4.04
CA GLU A 205 10.54 2.43 -5.25
C GLU A 205 9.93 3.78 -5.57
N GLU A 206 10.75 4.71 -6.06
CA GLU A 206 10.34 6.01 -6.58
C GLU A 206 10.80 6.14 -8.03
N TRP A 207 9.97 6.75 -8.88
CA TRP A 207 10.27 7.09 -10.27
C TRP A 207 9.75 8.49 -10.59
N ASP A 208 10.10 9.04 -11.74
CA ASP A 208 9.83 10.45 -12.12
C ASP A 208 8.40 10.93 -11.87
N ASN A 209 7.40 10.06 -12.03
CA ASN A 209 5.99 10.42 -11.93
C ASN A 209 5.21 9.61 -10.88
N GLY A 210 5.90 8.94 -9.97
CA GLY A 210 5.18 8.13 -8.98
C GLY A 210 6.07 7.41 -7.98
N SER A 211 5.41 6.59 -7.17
CA SER A 211 6.10 5.74 -6.20
C SER A 211 5.24 4.54 -5.80
N THR A 212 5.91 3.49 -5.34
CA THR A 212 5.30 2.41 -4.58
C THR A 212 6.00 2.34 -3.23
N LYS A 213 5.24 2.41 -2.13
CA LYS A 213 5.82 2.38 -0.78
C LYS A 213 4.95 1.58 0.18
N VAL A 214 5.54 0.61 0.86
CA VAL A 214 4.91 0.04 2.06
C VAL A 214 4.90 1.09 3.15
N GLN A 215 3.73 1.35 3.73
CA GLN A 215 3.52 2.41 4.72
C GLN A 215 3.36 1.87 6.14
N ALA A 216 2.78 0.69 6.30
CA ALA A 216 2.51 0.10 7.60
C ALA A 216 2.56 -1.43 7.56
N ALA A 217 2.81 -2.03 8.71
CA ALA A 217 2.65 -3.45 8.95
C ALA A 217 2.05 -3.65 10.34
N GLU A 218 1.21 -4.67 10.48
CA GLU A 218 0.62 -5.06 11.76
C GLU A 218 0.51 -6.57 11.84
N SER A 219 0.74 -7.13 13.03
CA SER A 219 0.62 -8.57 13.28
C SER A 219 -0.84 -9.00 13.37
N LEU A 220 -1.14 -10.17 12.79
CA LEU A 220 -2.49 -10.74 12.80
C LEU A 220 -2.64 -11.72 13.97
N ALA A 221 -3.82 -11.76 14.56
CA ALA A 221 -4.14 -12.66 15.68
C ALA A 221 -3.99 -14.16 15.33
N GLU A 222 -4.15 -14.50 14.06
CA GLU A 222 -4.05 -15.87 13.53
C GLU A 222 -2.62 -16.23 13.09
N GLY A 223 -1.66 -15.33 13.27
CA GLY A 223 -0.28 -15.43 12.80
C GLY A 223 -0.03 -14.69 11.49
N GLY A 224 1.23 -14.33 11.23
CA GLY A 224 1.63 -13.49 10.11
C GLY A 224 1.31 -12.02 10.33
N TYR A 225 1.34 -11.27 9.24
CA TYR A 225 1.21 -9.82 9.22
C TYR A 225 0.26 -9.38 8.10
N ILE A 226 -0.29 -8.18 8.23
CA ILE A 226 -0.89 -7.43 7.14
C ILE A 226 -0.03 -6.20 6.86
N ILE A 227 0.19 -5.88 5.59
CA ILE A 227 0.91 -4.67 5.18
C ILE A 227 0.00 -3.78 4.34
N ALA A 228 0.22 -2.47 4.44
CA ALA A 228 -0.43 -1.47 3.60
C ALA A 228 0.58 -0.86 2.63
N ILE A 229 0.25 -0.90 1.34
CA ILE A 229 1.08 -0.43 0.23
C ILE A 229 0.39 0.76 -0.42
N LYS A 230 1.08 1.90 -0.46
CA LYS A 230 0.63 3.10 -1.18
C LYS A 230 1.27 3.15 -2.56
N ARG A 231 0.47 3.39 -3.59
CA ARG A 231 0.94 3.63 -4.95
C ARG A 231 0.50 5.00 -5.40
N GLU A 232 1.43 5.80 -5.84
CA GLU A 232 1.17 7.14 -6.38
C GLU A 232 1.58 7.18 -7.84
N ASN A 233 0.72 7.73 -8.68
CA ASN A 233 1.03 7.92 -10.09
C ASN A 233 0.49 9.28 -10.55
N THR A 234 1.39 10.15 -10.98
CA THR A 234 1.06 11.48 -11.48
C THR A 234 0.96 11.46 -12.99
N ASP A 235 -0.22 11.76 -13.51
CA ASP A 235 -0.41 11.93 -14.95
C ASP A 235 0.41 13.14 -15.42
N TRP A 236 1.39 12.89 -16.27
CA TRP A 236 2.32 13.91 -16.76
C TRP A 236 1.65 15.02 -17.60
N TRP A 237 0.46 14.73 -18.16
CA TRP A 237 -0.28 15.67 -19.00
C TRP A 237 -1.20 16.59 -18.18
N THR A 238 -1.90 16.04 -17.23
CA THR A 238 -2.86 16.77 -16.39
C THR A 238 -2.26 17.30 -15.10
N GLY A 239 -1.17 16.69 -14.64
CA GLY A 239 -0.56 16.95 -13.33
C GLY A 239 -1.39 16.37 -12.17
N GLN A 240 -2.42 15.58 -12.44
CA GLN A 240 -3.20 14.93 -11.39
C GLN A 240 -2.45 13.70 -10.86
N THR A 241 -2.39 13.57 -9.54
CA THR A 241 -1.84 12.40 -8.86
C THR A 241 -2.98 11.49 -8.42
N ASN A 242 -2.97 10.27 -8.91
CA ASN A 242 -3.83 9.20 -8.43
C ASN A 242 -3.09 8.46 -7.31
N VAL A 243 -3.82 8.15 -6.26
CA VAL A 243 -3.31 7.38 -5.11
C VAL A 243 -4.17 6.13 -4.97
N ASP A 244 -3.52 4.98 -5.08
CA ASP A 244 -4.14 3.69 -4.84
C ASP A 244 -3.52 3.03 -3.61
N TRP A 245 -4.34 2.36 -2.85
CA TRP A 245 -3.91 1.59 -1.69
C TRP A 245 -4.19 0.10 -1.90
N GLU A 246 -3.24 -0.71 -1.48
CA GLU A 246 -3.35 -2.15 -1.48
C GLU A 246 -3.00 -2.67 -0.08
N THR A 247 -3.83 -3.55 0.46
CA THR A 247 -3.51 -4.30 1.67
C THR A 247 -3.33 -5.77 1.32
N VAL A 248 -2.32 -6.42 1.90
CA VAL A 248 -2.00 -7.81 1.60
C VAL A 248 -1.39 -8.49 2.82
N GLN A 249 -1.64 -9.78 2.98
CA GLN A 249 -1.07 -10.54 4.08
C GLN A 249 0.31 -11.09 3.76
N VAL A 250 1.14 -11.19 4.81
CA VAL A 250 2.48 -11.76 4.81
C VAL A 250 2.54 -12.81 5.91
N ASN A 251 3.08 -13.99 5.65
CA ASN A 251 3.18 -15.02 6.69
C ASN A 251 4.31 -14.73 7.69
N ASP A 252 4.44 -15.55 8.75
CA ASP A 252 5.46 -15.39 9.81
C ASP A 252 6.91 -15.44 9.29
N SER A 253 7.13 -15.99 8.09
CA SER A 253 8.45 -16.08 7.45
C SER A 253 8.74 -14.93 6.47
N GLY A 254 7.82 -13.96 6.34
CA GLY A 254 7.99 -12.83 5.43
C GLY A 254 7.48 -13.06 4.01
N VAL A 255 6.90 -14.21 3.70
CA VAL A 255 6.39 -14.50 2.35
C VAL A 255 5.03 -13.87 2.14
N ILE A 256 4.92 -13.02 1.10
CA ILE A 256 3.67 -12.32 0.76
C ILE A 256 2.66 -13.27 0.11
N ASN A 257 1.39 -13.11 0.48
CA ASN A 257 0.28 -13.89 -0.08
C ASN A 257 -0.61 -13.01 -0.97
N TRP A 258 -0.30 -12.94 -2.26
CA TRP A 258 -1.04 -12.13 -3.21
C TRP A 258 -2.52 -12.51 -3.38
N SER A 259 -2.92 -13.72 -2.98
CA SER A 259 -4.34 -14.10 -3.02
C SER A 259 -5.21 -13.36 -2.00
N THR A 260 -4.58 -12.67 -1.03
CA THR A 260 -5.25 -11.86 0.00
C THR A 260 -5.21 -10.36 -0.32
N SER A 261 -4.69 -9.99 -1.49
CA SER A 261 -4.61 -8.59 -1.90
C SER A 261 -6.00 -7.97 -2.04
N GLU A 262 -6.19 -6.83 -1.38
CA GLU A 262 -7.38 -6.01 -1.48
C GLU A 262 -6.99 -4.60 -1.89
N TRP A 263 -7.63 -4.07 -2.93
CA TRP A 263 -7.37 -2.75 -3.49
C TRP A 263 -8.40 -1.73 -3.03
N ASN A 264 -7.94 -0.52 -2.75
CA ASN A 264 -8.78 0.65 -2.39
C ASN A 264 -9.79 0.34 -1.27
N ASN A 265 -9.35 -0.45 -0.29
CA ASN A 265 -10.13 -0.81 0.90
C ASN A 265 -9.40 -0.40 2.20
N LEU A 266 -8.52 0.62 2.10
CA LEU A 266 -7.65 1.02 3.22
C LEU A 266 -8.47 1.45 4.43
N ALA A 267 -9.47 2.30 4.24
CA ALA A 267 -10.26 2.85 5.33
C ALA A 267 -10.86 1.75 6.23
N LYS A 268 -11.41 0.68 5.64
CA LYS A 268 -11.92 -0.48 6.40
C LYS A 268 -10.80 -1.29 7.10
N ARG A 269 -9.54 -1.10 6.69
CA ARG A 269 -8.38 -1.82 7.22
C ARG A 269 -7.55 -1.01 8.22
N GLU A 270 -7.68 0.31 8.24
CA GLU A 270 -6.90 1.19 9.13
C GLU A 270 -7.07 0.87 10.62
N GLU A 271 -8.24 0.39 11.00
CA GLU A 271 -8.48 -0.09 12.38
C GLU A 271 -7.54 -1.23 12.77
N LEU A 272 -7.12 -2.08 11.80
CA LEU A 272 -6.14 -3.14 12.05
C LEU A 272 -4.76 -2.57 12.33
N PHE A 273 -4.39 -1.47 11.65
CA PHE A 273 -3.11 -0.79 11.82
C PHE A 273 -3.12 0.20 12.99
N ASN A 274 -4.30 0.53 13.51
CA ASN A 274 -4.51 1.58 14.51
C ASN A 274 -3.85 2.93 14.10
N GLN A 275 -3.86 3.25 12.82
CA GLN A 275 -3.24 4.44 12.23
C GLN A 275 -4.12 5.06 11.14
N ASP A 276 -4.14 6.38 11.06
CA ASP A 276 -4.67 7.17 9.95
C ASP A 276 -3.59 7.19 8.84
N LEU A 277 -3.64 6.23 7.92
CA LEU A 277 -2.61 6.03 6.90
C LEU A 277 -2.79 6.93 5.67
N ASP A 278 -4.03 7.26 5.34
CA ASP A 278 -4.37 8.15 4.23
C ASP A 278 -4.36 9.63 4.62
N ASN A 279 -4.22 9.93 5.93
CA ASN A 279 -4.26 11.27 6.52
C ASN A 279 -5.59 12.00 6.31
N ASN A 280 -6.72 11.26 6.26
CA ASN A 280 -8.05 11.84 6.16
C ASN A 280 -8.56 12.45 7.49
N GLY A 281 -7.87 12.19 8.61
CA GLY A 281 -8.16 12.67 9.96
C GLY A 281 -9.02 11.71 10.78
N ALA A 282 -9.16 10.45 10.34
CA ALA A 282 -9.84 9.38 11.06
C ALA A 282 -8.99 8.12 11.02
N ILE A 283 -9.15 7.20 11.98
CA ILE A 283 -8.69 5.82 11.86
C ILE A 283 -9.91 5.02 11.44
N GLY A 284 -9.84 4.37 10.29
CA GLY A 284 -11.00 3.77 9.66
C GLY A 284 -11.80 4.74 8.80
N PRO A 285 -12.96 4.31 8.27
CA PRO A 285 -13.73 5.12 7.35
C PRO A 285 -14.13 6.48 7.95
N LYS A 286 -13.85 7.55 7.23
CA LYS A 286 -14.29 8.90 7.62
C LYS A 286 -15.70 9.14 7.13
N TYR A 287 -16.61 9.16 8.07
CA TYR A 287 -18.02 9.36 7.79
C TYR A 287 -18.38 10.86 7.75
N ILE A 288 -18.97 11.31 6.65
CA ILE A 288 -19.53 12.66 6.49
C ILE A 288 -21.05 12.54 6.58
N GLN A 289 -21.66 13.25 7.53
CA GLN A 289 -23.10 13.26 7.69
C GLN A 289 -23.76 14.01 6.52
N LEU A 290 -24.69 13.36 5.83
CA LEU A 290 -25.45 13.92 4.73
C LEU A 290 -26.76 14.54 5.21
N ALA A 291 -27.50 13.80 6.01
CA ALA A 291 -28.80 14.21 6.52
C ALA A 291 -29.05 13.58 7.91
N SER A 292 -29.90 14.21 8.68
CA SER A 292 -30.45 13.63 9.90
C SER A 292 -31.93 13.97 9.98
N ASP A 293 -32.72 13.01 10.38
CA ASP A 293 -34.10 13.27 10.69
C ASP A 293 -34.29 13.90 12.08
N LYS A 294 -35.52 14.29 12.40
CA LYS A 294 -35.85 14.87 13.71
C LYS A 294 -35.97 13.83 14.83
N VAL A 295 -36.02 12.56 14.48
CA VAL A 295 -36.32 11.45 15.38
C VAL A 295 -35.11 10.59 15.69
N GLY A 296 -34.07 10.63 14.85
CA GLY A 296 -32.80 10.09 15.23
C GLY A 296 -31.99 9.32 14.22
N ASP A 297 -32.51 8.90 13.07
CA ASP A 297 -31.68 8.19 12.08
C ASP A 297 -30.90 9.17 11.22
N SER A 298 -29.67 8.85 10.87
CA SER A 298 -28.82 9.74 10.07
C SER A 298 -28.14 8.99 8.95
N LEU A 299 -28.00 9.69 7.82
CA LEU A 299 -27.27 9.24 6.65
C LEU A 299 -25.83 9.76 6.66
N PHE A 300 -24.93 8.90 6.34
CA PHE A 300 -23.51 9.20 6.19
C PHE A 300 -22.97 8.68 4.87
N VAL A 301 -21.91 9.30 4.40
CA VAL A 301 -21.10 8.83 3.27
C VAL A 301 -19.64 8.72 3.72
N ASP A 302 -18.96 7.69 3.26
CA ASP A 302 -17.52 7.57 3.41
C ASP A 302 -16.78 8.22 2.22
N GLU A 303 -15.44 8.15 2.22
CA GLU A 303 -14.58 8.68 1.18
C GLU A 303 -14.70 7.96 -0.16
N ASP A 304 -15.22 6.73 -0.17
CA ASP A 304 -15.49 5.93 -1.37
C ASP A 304 -16.92 6.14 -1.91
N ASN A 305 -17.67 7.11 -1.33
CA ASN A 305 -19.07 7.40 -1.60
C ASN A 305 -20.02 6.25 -1.23
N ASN A 306 -19.61 5.29 -0.39
CA ASN A 306 -20.52 4.31 0.16
C ASN A 306 -21.44 4.96 1.19
N ILE A 307 -22.69 4.54 1.23
CA ILE A 307 -23.73 5.17 2.05
C ILE A 307 -24.03 4.30 3.27
N PHE A 308 -24.17 4.96 4.41
CA PHE A 308 -24.40 4.32 5.71
C PHE A 308 -25.57 4.96 6.45
N ILE A 309 -26.23 4.16 7.24
CA ILE A 309 -27.25 4.60 8.20
C ILE A 309 -26.70 4.47 9.61
N LEU A 310 -26.78 5.52 10.41
CA LEU A 310 -26.54 5.48 11.83
C LEU A 310 -27.87 5.59 12.55
N LYS A 311 -28.30 4.50 13.21
CA LYS A 311 -29.56 4.43 13.92
C LYS A 311 -29.55 5.32 15.16
N ASP A 312 -30.68 6.03 15.37
CA ASP A 312 -30.91 6.93 16.52
C ASP A 312 -29.80 7.99 16.68
N ASN A 313 -29.05 8.30 15.64
CA ASN A 313 -27.87 9.18 15.64
C ASN A 313 -26.93 8.93 16.83
N ASN A 314 -26.84 7.66 17.24
CA ASN A 314 -26.05 7.24 18.38
C ASN A 314 -24.73 6.65 17.91
N SER A 315 -23.65 7.39 18.11
CA SER A 315 -22.28 6.97 17.75
C SER A 315 -21.80 5.68 18.42
N SER A 316 -22.55 5.17 19.41
CA SER A 316 -22.29 3.84 19.99
C SER A 316 -22.89 2.71 19.16
N ASN A 317 -23.75 3.02 18.19
CA ASN A 317 -24.29 2.05 17.24
C ASN A 317 -23.29 1.89 16.06
N ASN A 318 -23.28 0.71 15.49
CA ASN A 318 -22.50 0.49 14.27
C ASN A 318 -23.18 1.17 13.07
N TYR A 319 -22.38 1.69 12.17
CA TYR A 319 -22.84 2.16 10.87
C TYR A 319 -23.34 0.99 10.04
N LEU A 320 -24.57 1.09 9.55
CA LEU A 320 -25.19 0.09 8.68
C LEU A 320 -24.97 0.48 7.23
N GLU A 321 -24.13 -0.27 6.50
CA GLU A 321 -23.86 -0.03 5.08
C GLU A 321 -25.09 -0.37 4.23
N ILE A 322 -25.39 0.49 3.24
CA ILE A 322 -26.44 0.25 2.24
C ILE A 322 -25.86 -0.56 1.09
N ILE A 323 -26.40 -1.75 0.88
CA ILE A 323 -25.89 -2.72 -0.10
C ILE A 323 -27.02 -3.24 -1.01
N ASP A 324 -26.63 -3.73 -2.18
CA ASP A 324 -27.54 -4.46 -3.07
C ASP A 324 -27.77 -5.91 -2.60
N GLU A 325 -28.58 -6.67 -3.32
CA GLU A 325 -28.88 -8.08 -3.03
C GLU A 325 -27.67 -9.02 -3.18
N TRP A 326 -26.61 -8.58 -3.84
CA TRP A 326 -25.33 -9.30 -4.01
C TRP A 326 -24.27 -8.90 -2.99
N GLY A 327 -24.57 -7.90 -2.14
CA GLY A 327 -23.65 -7.40 -1.12
C GLY A 327 -22.71 -6.29 -1.60
N ASN A 328 -22.97 -5.68 -2.76
CA ASN A 328 -22.17 -4.55 -3.24
C ASN A 328 -22.69 -3.24 -2.64
N SER A 329 -21.76 -2.36 -2.25
CA SER A 329 -22.06 -1.02 -1.75
C SER A 329 -22.75 -0.14 -2.79
N GLN A 330 -23.67 0.71 -2.36
CA GLN A 330 -24.43 1.65 -3.23
C GLN A 330 -23.75 3.01 -3.34
N SER A 331 -22.51 3.07 -3.82
CA SER A 331 -21.80 4.33 -4.06
C SER A 331 -22.44 5.20 -5.16
N GLY A 332 -23.22 4.59 -6.06
CA GLY A 332 -23.94 5.30 -7.11
C GLY A 332 -25.01 6.29 -6.62
N TRP A 333 -25.47 6.17 -5.37
CA TRP A 333 -26.44 7.07 -4.77
C TRP A 333 -25.83 8.30 -4.07
N TYR A 334 -24.53 8.49 -4.18
CA TYR A 334 -23.87 9.74 -3.83
C TYR A 334 -22.81 10.05 -4.89
N ASN A 335 -23.28 10.46 -6.05
CA ASN A 335 -22.42 10.71 -7.20
C ASN A 335 -22.80 12.02 -7.92
N GLU A 336 -21.81 12.75 -8.37
CA GLU A 336 -21.96 13.95 -9.18
C GLU A 336 -21.20 13.77 -10.50
N TRP A 337 -21.78 14.20 -11.61
CA TRP A 337 -21.15 14.20 -12.92
C TRP A 337 -21.45 15.50 -13.66
N ASP A 338 -20.77 15.73 -14.76
CA ASP A 338 -21.01 16.91 -15.57
C ASP A 338 -22.47 16.93 -16.08
N GLY A 339 -23.26 17.82 -15.53
CA GLY A 339 -24.68 17.98 -15.84
C GLY A 339 -25.66 17.20 -14.96
N GLY A 340 -25.24 16.55 -13.87
CA GLY A 340 -26.19 15.86 -13.00
C GLY A 340 -25.66 15.37 -11.67
N SER A 341 -26.56 14.81 -10.87
CA SER A 341 -26.19 14.13 -9.63
C SER A 341 -27.23 13.09 -9.22
N THR A 342 -26.81 12.09 -8.47
CA THR A 342 -27.69 11.21 -7.70
C THR A 342 -27.29 11.30 -6.24
N LYS A 343 -28.22 11.68 -5.36
CA LYS A 343 -27.94 11.86 -3.93
C LYS A 343 -29.07 11.32 -3.07
N VAL A 344 -28.73 10.43 -2.14
CA VAL A 344 -29.65 10.08 -1.05
C VAL A 344 -29.85 11.31 -0.16
N GLN A 345 -31.10 11.62 0.20
CA GLN A 345 -31.47 12.85 0.91
C GLN A 345 -32.12 12.60 2.27
N ALA A 346 -32.82 11.49 2.43
CA ALA A 346 -33.50 11.17 3.68
C ALA A 346 -33.53 9.66 3.94
N VAL A 347 -33.60 9.32 5.21
CA VAL A 347 -33.78 7.97 5.72
C VAL A 347 -34.76 8.01 6.88
N GLU A 348 -35.57 6.98 7.02
CA GLU A 348 -36.45 6.77 8.18
C GLU A 348 -36.64 5.28 8.42
N ALA A 349 -36.70 4.87 9.69
CA ALA A 349 -37.04 3.51 10.07
C ALA A 349 -38.52 3.23 9.85
N ILE A 350 -38.88 2.04 9.39
CA ILE A 350 -40.27 1.66 9.19
C ILE A 350 -40.74 0.68 10.29
N GLU A 351 -42.02 0.76 10.66
CA GLU A 351 -42.59 -0.02 11.79
C GLU A 351 -42.42 -1.55 11.64
N ASP A 352 -42.45 -2.05 10.41
CA ASP A 352 -42.31 -3.48 10.08
C ASP A 352 -40.84 -3.94 10.08
N GLY A 353 -39.88 -3.07 10.41
CA GLY A 353 -38.44 -3.28 10.39
C GLY A 353 -37.80 -2.87 9.06
N GLY A 354 -36.53 -2.46 9.14
CA GLY A 354 -35.78 -1.87 8.03
C GLY A 354 -35.98 -0.37 7.89
N TYR A 355 -35.69 0.16 6.69
CA TYR A 355 -35.66 1.61 6.45
C TYR A 355 -36.34 1.94 5.11
N ILE A 356 -36.77 3.19 4.97
CA ILE A 356 -37.12 3.79 3.70
C ILE A 356 -36.14 4.93 3.40
N LEU A 357 -35.72 5.01 2.13
CA LEU A 357 -34.82 6.07 1.63
C LEU A 357 -35.53 6.94 0.62
N ALA A 358 -35.14 8.21 0.56
CA ALA A 358 -35.45 9.10 -0.56
C ALA A 358 -34.15 9.48 -1.29
N VAL A 359 -34.13 9.21 -2.58
CA VAL A 359 -33.00 9.46 -3.48
C VAL A 359 -33.40 10.49 -4.53
N LYS A 360 -32.62 11.57 -4.64
CA LYS A 360 -32.78 12.63 -5.61
C LYS A 360 -31.92 12.39 -6.84
N HIS A 361 -32.51 12.42 -8.02
CA HIS A 361 -31.81 12.33 -9.29
C HIS A 361 -31.95 13.66 -10.01
N GLU A 362 -30.85 14.33 -10.28
CA GLU A 362 -30.80 15.59 -11.05
C GLU A 362 -30.11 15.35 -12.38
N ASN A 363 -30.69 15.82 -13.46
CA ASN A 363 -30.11 15.75 -14.78
C ASN A 363 -30.37 17.05 -15.56
N SER A 364 -29.32 17.73 -15.92
CA SER A 364 -29.37 18.97 -16.67
C SER A 364 -29.16 18.71 -18.15
N ASP A 365 -30.14 19.12 -18.94
CA ASP A 365 -30.00 19.09 -20.39
C ASP A 365 -28.96 20.13 -20.82
N TRP A 366 -27.84 19.70 -21.33
CA TRP A 366 -26.71 20.53 -21.73
C TRP A 366 -27.06 21.55 -22.84
N TRP A 367 -28.12 21.25 -23.62
CA TRP A 367 -28.55 22.09 -24.74
C TRP A 367 -29.50 23.19 -24.30
N THR A 368 -30.44 22.89 -23.44
CA THR A 368 -31.49 23.84 -22.97
C THR A 368 -31.12 24.50 -21.65
N GLY A 369 -30.20 23.91 -20.89
CA GLY A 369 -29.88 24.35 -19.53
C GLY A 369 -30.98 24.03 -18.50
N GLN A 370 -32.00 23.26 -18.88
CA GLN A 370 -33.07 22.87 -17.96
C GLN A 370 -32.58 21.68 -17.11
N THR A 371 -32.84 21.77 -15.81
CA THR A 371 -32.56 20.64 -14.87
C THR A 371 -33.87 19.94 -14.56
N ASN A 372 -33.91 18.66 -14.85
CA ASN A 372 -34.98 17.74 -14.42
C ASN A 372 -34.61 17.15 -13.09
N VAL A 373 -35.56 17.04 -12.19
CA VAL A 373 -35.42 16.44 -10.87
C VAL A 373 -36.42 15.32 -10.75
N ASP A 374 -35.92 14.10 -10.57
CA ASP A 374 -36.73 12.93 -10.29
C ASP A 374 -36.39 12.41 -8.88
N TRP A 375 -37.39 11.88 -8.22
CA TRP A 375 -37.23 11.29 -6.89
C TRP A 375 -37.57 9.81 -6.91
N GLU A 376 -36.75 9.02 -6.25
CA GLU A 376 -36.95 7.61 -5.99
C GLU A 376 -37.09 7.38 -4.49
N THR A 377 -38.09 6.62 -4.08
CA THR A 377 -38.18 6.09 -2.73
C THR A 377 -38.06 4.57 -2.78
N VAL A 378 -37.28 3.99 -1.88
CA VAL A 378 -37.02 2.55 -1.85
C VAL A 378 -36.83 2.06 -0.40
N GLN A 379 -37.24 0.84 -0.13
CA GLN A 379 -37.08 0.23 1.19
C GLN A 379 -35.83 -0.63 1.27
N LEU A 380 -35.27 -0.70 2.48
CA LEU A 380 -34.20 -1.59 2.89
C LEU A 380 -34.70 -2.52 4.00
N ASN A 381 -34.12 -3.69 4.09
CA ASN A 381 -34.31 -4.53 5.27
C ASN A 381 -33.40 -4.09 6.44
N ASP A 382 -33.51 -4.75 7.60
CA ASP A 382 -32.71 -4.48 8.81
C ASP A 382 -31.20 -4.64 8.64
N ARG A 383 -30.75 -5.24 7.54
CA ARG A 383 -29.35 -5.47 7.21
C ARG A 383 -28.81 -4.47 6.20
N GLY A 384 -29.58 -3.45 5.83
CA GLY A 384 -29.19 -2.47 4.82
C GLY A 384 -29.31 -2.94 3.38
N VAL A 385 -29.91 -4.13 3.13
CA VAL A 385 -30.07 -4.64 1.77
C VAL A 385 -31.28 -4.01 1.09
N ILE A 386 -31.06 -3.46 -0.09
CA ILE A 386 -32.10 -2.80 -0.90
C ILE A 386 -33.13 -3.81 -1.40
N ASN A 387 -34.40 -3.45 -1.25
CA ASN A 387 -35.52 -4.15 -1.86
C ASN A 387 -36.01 -3.42 -3.12
N TRP A 388 -35.42 -3.70 -4.26
CA TRP A 388 -35.76 -3.04 -5.52
C TRP A 388 -37.21 -3.20 -5.94
N SER A 389 -37.94 -4.20 -5.42
CA SER A 389 -39.38 -4.34 -5.72
C SER A 389 -40.25 -3.27 -5.08
N THR A 390 -39.71 -2.51 -4.13
CA THR A 390 -40.37 -1.39 -3.44
C THR A 390 -40.01 -0.01 -4.00
N SER A 391 -39.15 0.03 -5.03
CA SER A 391 -38.75 1.28 -5.67
C SER A 391 -39.96 1.96 -6.33
N GLU A 392 -40.22 3.19 -5.93
CA GLU A 392 -41.26 4.06 -6.50
C GLU A 392 -40.65 5.37 -6.96
N TRP A 393 -40.98 5.77 -8.19
CA TRP A 393 -40.47 6.98 -8.81
C TRP A 393 -41.52 8.11 -8.78
N ASN A 394 -41.03 9.33 -8.52
CA ASN A 394 -41.84 10.55 -8.52
C ASN A 394 -43.11 10.47 -7.63
N ASN A 395 -42.96 9.83 -6.47
CA ASN A 395 -44.00 9.67 -5.47
C ASN A 395 -43.56 10.22 -4.08
N LEU A 396 -42.51 11.08 -4.06
CA LEU A 396 -41.93 11.57 -2.81
C LEU A 396 -42.95 12.31 -1.97
N ALA A 397 -43.73 13.21 -2.55
CA ALA A 397 -44.69 14.03 -1.83
C ALA A 397 -45.68 13.19 -0.98
N LYS A 398 -46.12 12.04 -1.48
CA LYS A 398 -46.98 11.10 -0.70
C LYS A 398 -46.20 10.33 0.36
N ARG A 399 -44.89 10.24 0.25
CA ARG A 399 -44.01 9.50 1.17
C ARG A 399 -43.37 10.39 2.24
N GLU A 400 -43.36 11.72 2.06
CA GLU A 400 -42.75 12.65 3.01
C GLU A 400 -43.35 12.58 4.42
N GLU A 401 -44.62 12.19 4.55
CA GLU A 401 -45.22 11.92 5.86
C GLU A 401 -44.52 10.81 6.61
N LEU A 402 -43.92 9.80 5.89
CA LEU A 402 -43.14 8.74 6.50
C LEU A 402 -41.82 9.26 7.05
N PHE A 403 -41.18 10.23 6.35
CA PHE A 403 -39.92 10.86 6.79
C PHE A 403 -40.17 11.97 7.84
N ASN A 404 -41.44 12.40 8.02
CA ASN A 404 -41.79 13.54 8.85
C ASN A 404 -40.96 14.81 8.53
N GLN A 405 -40.56 14.95 7.28
CA GLN A 405 -39.70 16.02 6.75
C GLN A 405 -40.22 16.53 5.39
N ASP A 406 -40.00 17.80 5.12
CA ASP A 406 -40.11 18.44 3.81
C ASP A 406 -38.80 18.13 3.05
N VAL A 407 -38.74 17.00 2.39
CA VAL A 407 -37.51 16.47 1.77
C VAL A 407 -37.20 17.19 0.45
N ASP A 408 -38.23 17.57 -0.32
CA ASP A 408 -38.09 18.28 -1.58
C ASP A 408 -37.98 19.79 -1.41
N ILE A 409 -38.14 20.30 -0.17
CA ILE A 409 -38.04 21.70 0.23
C ILE A 409 -39.13 22.57 -0.48
N ASN A 410 -40.31 21.98 -0.76
CA ASN A 410 -41.42 22.72 -1.37
C ASN A 410 -42.21 23.58 -0.37
N GLY A 411 -41.91 23.46 0.95
CA GLY A 411 -42.54 24.18 2.06
C GLY A 411 -43.73 23.46 2.69
N SER A 412 -43.86 22.14 2.41
CA SER A 412 -44.93 21.28 2.91
C SER A 412 -44.36 19.91 3.28
N ILE A 413 -44.83 19.28 4.31
CA ILE A 413 -44.63 17.83 4.51
C ILE A 413 -45.81 17.15 3.83
N GLY A 414 -45.51 16.28 2.87
CA GLY A 414 -46.53 15.70 2.00
C GLY A 414 -46.95 16.63 0.88
N PRO A 415 -47.94 16.22 0.06
CA PRO A 415 -48.30 16.93 -1.15
C PRO A 415 -48.68 18.39 -0.88
N LYS A 416 -47.99 19.34 -1.53
CA LYS A 416 -48.28 20.75 -1.45
C LYS A 416 -49.55 21.04 -2.23
N ARG A 417 -50.65 21.26 -1.52
CA ARG A 417 -51.95 21.43 -2.08
C ARG A 417 -52.29 22.91 -2.24
N ILE A 418 -52.69 23.30 -3.43
CA ILE A 418 -53.15 24.64 -3.76
C ILE A 418 -54.68 24.60 -3.86
N LYS A 419 -55.33 25.45 -3.11
CA LYS A 419 -56.78 25.60 -3.15
C LYS A 419 -57.21 26.23 -4.46
N ILE A 420 -58.01 25.49 -5.22
CA ILE A 420 -58.55 25.96 -6.50
C ILE A 420 -59.87 26.71 -6.30
N ASN A 421 -60.78 26.12 -5.53
CA ASN A 421 -62.11 26.67 -5.35
C ASN A 421 -62.73 26.14 -4.03
N LYS A 422 -63.80 26.84 -3.62
CA LYS A 422 -64.61 26.46 -2.45
C LYS A 422 -66.08 26.63 -2.82
N ASP A 423 -66.92 25.66 -2.46
CA ASP A 423 -68.35 25.78 -2.68
C ASP A 423 -69.07 26.59 -1.57
N THR A 424 -70.37 26.78 -1.73
CA THR A 424 -71.16 27.54 -0.77
C THR A 424 -71.49 26.80 0.52
N TYR A 425 -71.20 25.51 0.59
CA TYR A 425 -71.44 24.64 1.73
C TYR A 425 -70.18 24.43 2.56
N GLY A 426 -69.05 24.85 2.03
CA GLY A 426 -67.78 24.85 2.76
C GLY A 426 -66.74 23.86 2.22
N ASP A 427 -67.11 22.99 1.32
CA ASP A 427 -66.16 22.04 0.73
C ASP A 427 -65.22 22.72 -0.28
N ALA A 428 -63.96 22.34 -0.27
CA ALA A 428 -62.94 22.97 -1.12
C ALA A 428 -62.23 21.95 -2.01
N ILE A 429 -61.88 22.36 -3.23
CA ILE A 429 -61.09 21.60 -4.17
C ILE A 429 -59.66 22.08 -4.12
N TYR A 430 -58.75 21.16 -4.04
CA TYR A 430 -57.32 21.39 -4.06
C TYR A 430 -56.68 20.63 -5.21
N VAL A 431 -55.57 21.13 -5.69
CA VAL A 431 -54.68 20.41 -6.61
C VAL A 431 -53.30 20.44 -6.01
N ASP A 432 -52.60 19.34 -6.10
CA ASP A 432 -51.20 19.25 -5.66
C ASP A 432 -50.23 19.51 -6.83
N GLU A 433 -48.92 19.51 -6.53
CA GLU A 433 -47.85 19.74 -7.49
C GLU A 433 -47.77 18.69 -8.59
N GLU A 434 -48.30 17.48 -8.34
CA GLU A 434 -48.39 16.40 -9.31
C GLU A 434 -49.70 16.42 -10.13
N ASN A 435 -50.53 17.45 -9.92
CA ASN A 435 -51.84 17.68 -10.53
C ASN A 435 -52.92 16.66 -10.09
N TYR A 436 -52.75 16.00 -8.94
CA TYR A 436 -53.87 15.27 -8.35
C TYR A 436 -54.89 16.22 -7.72
N VAL A 437 -56.13 15.91 -7.94
CA VAL A 437 -57.25 16.71 -7.43
C VAL A 437 -57.82 16.05 -6.17
N SER A 438 -58.00 16.82 -5.14
CA SER A 438 -58.60 16.35 -3.88
C SER A 438 -59.68 17.29 -3.37
N ILE A 439 -60.59 16.73 -2.59
CA ILE A 439 -61.67 17.48 -1.91
C ILE A 439 -61.36 17.51 -0.41
N LEU A 440 -61.49 18.68 0.19
CA LEU A 440 -61.43 18.85 1.63
C LEU A 440 -62.81 19.27 2.13
N ILE A 441 -63.42 18.45 2.97
CA ILE A 441 -64.74 18.68 3.53
C ILE A 441 -64.68 19.84 4.51
N ASP A 442 -65.64 20.75 4.39
CA ASP A 442 -65.76 21.97 5.23
C ASP A 442 -64.51 22.88 5.17
N ASP A 443 -63.60 22.66 4.21
CA ASP A 443 -62.34 23.38 4.12
C ASP A 443 -61.54 23.38 5.44
N ASN A 444 -61.69 22.32 6.19
CA ASN A 444 -61.07 22.16 7.50
C ASN A 444 -59.82 21.28 7.36
N LEU A 445 -58.65 21.91 7.51
CA LEU A 445 -57.35 21.27 7.41
C LEU A 445 -57.08 20.13 8.44
N ASN A 446 -57.98 19.96 9.42
CA ASN A 446 -57.94 18.81 10.33
C ASN A 446 -58.66 17.57 9.74
N ASN A 447 -59.36 17.71 8.63
CA ASN A 447 -59.98 16.60 7.91
C ASN A 447 -59.00 16.03 6.89
N GLU A 448 -59.18 14.74 6.56
CA GLU A 448 -58.42 14.10 5.51
C GLU A 448 -58.84 14.63 4.12
N PHE A 449 -57.85 14.78 3.25
CA PHE A 449 -58.06 15.07 1.85
C PHE A 449 -58.58 13.83 1.13
N ILE A 450 -59.72 13.94 0.44
CA ILE A 450 -60.31 12.88 -0.36
C ILE A 450 -59.78 13.04 -1.79
N GLU A 451 -58.83 12.19 -2.18
CA GLU A 451 -58.30 12.17 -3.55
C GLU A 451 -59.36 11.74 -4.56
N ILE A 452 -59.53 12.50 -5.64
CA ILE A 452 -60.45 12.12 -6.74
C ILE A 452 -59.73 11.16 -7.65
N LYS A 453 -60.24 9.90 -7.67
CA LYS A 453 -59.68 8.80 -8.46
C LYS A 453 -60.66 8.40 -9.58
N ASN A 454 -60.15 7.84 -10.64
CA ASN A 454 -60.96 7.19 -11.64
C ASN A 454 -61.45 5.80 -11.15
N GLU A 455 -62.27 5.12 -11.92
CA GLU A 455 -62.85 3.80 -11.55
C GLU A 455 -61.81 2.66 -11.42
N TRP A 456 -60.58 2.93 -11.79
CA TRP A 456 -59.45 2.00 -11.73
C TRP A 456 -58.49 2.24 -10.55
N GLY A 457 -58.71 3.27 -9.78
CA GLY A 457 -57.96 3.68 -8.58
C GLY A 457 -56.94 4.79 -8.78
#